data_b5909411acd71b8cc7c2619cdb9e5e24
#
_entry.id   b5909411acd71b8cc7c2619cdb9e5e24
#
_cell.length_a   1.000
_cell.length_b   1.000
_cell.length_c   1.000
_cell.angle_alpha   90.00
_cell.angle_beta   90.00
_cell.angle_gamma   90.00
#
_symmetry.space_group_name_H-M   'P 1'
#
loop_
_entity.id
_entity.type
_entity.pdbx_description
1 polymer ?
#
loop_
_entity_poly.entity_id
_entity_poly.type
_entity_poly.pdbx_seq_one_letter_code
_entity_poly.pdbx_strand_id
1 'polypeptide(L)'
;KRFLDLFLTTLGLIVLSPLFLIIYIYIYILDGKNVIIKQNRVGLHGKQFKMYKFRTMKNDSHKQRDDLKELNEHDEVIFKIENDPRIIPGTHFLRNYSLDELPQFFNVLKGEMSIVGPRPLFDEDTKLFNQKYMRRLNVLPGITGLLQINERNTSEFSTWYKYDIEYIENWSLYLDFKII
;
A
#
# COMPACT_ATOMS: atom_id res chain seq x y z
N LYS A 1 -9.63 15.21 9.98
CA LYS A 1 -8.87 14.25 9.14
C LYS A 1 -9.31 14.28 7.67
N ARG A 2 -10.55 13.97 7.33
CA ARG A 2 -11.01 13.86 5.93
C ARG A 2 -10.77 15.12 5.10
N PHE A 3 -10.96 16.31 5.66
CA PHE A 3 -10.66 17.57 4.98
C PHE A 3 -9.16 17.67 4.63
N LEU A 4 -8.29 17.32 5.57
CA LEU A 4 -6.83 17.29 5.35
C LEU A 4 -6.45 16.29 4.26
N ASP A 5 -7.01 15.08 4.30
CA ASP A 5 -6.79 14.07 3.27
C ASP A 5 -7.15 14.60 1.86
N LEU A 6 -8.33 15.19 1.73
CA LEU A 6 -8.79 15.74 0.44
C LEU A 6 -7.92 16.89 -0.05
N PHE A 7 -7.58 17.83 0.85
CA PHE A 7 -6.75 18.98 0.51
C PHE A 7 -5.36 18.56 0.04
N LEU A 8 -4.65 17.76 0.84
CA LEU A 8 -3.28 17.32 0.52
C LEU A 8 -3.26 16.40 -0.69
N THR A 9 -4.25 15.52 -0.84
CA THR A 9 -4.32 14.64 -2.01
C THR A 9 -4.58 15.42 -3.30
N THR A 10 -5.47 16.40 -3.27
CA THR A 10 -5.76 17.24 -4.45
C THR A 10 -4.52 18.04 -4.83
N LEU A 11 -3.88 18.69 -3.86
CA LEU A 11 -2.63 19.42 -4.08
C LEU A 11 -1.54 18.50 -4.62
N GLY A 12 -1.36 17.33 -4.00
CA GLY A 12 -0.41 16.31 -4.42
C GLY A 12 -0.63 15.84 -5.86
N LEU A 13 -1.88 15.58 -6.26
CA LEU A 13 -2.22 15.18 -7.63
C LEU A 13 -1.89 16.29 -8.64
N ILE A 14 -2.15 17.55 -8.31
CA ILE A 14 -1.81 18.70 -9.19
C ILE A 14 -0.29 18.80 -9.34
N VAL A 15 0.44 18.84 -8.23
CA VAL A 15 1.89 19.03 -8.23
C VAL A 15 2.62 17.84 -8.86
N LEU A 16 2.18 16.63 -8.58
CA LEU A 16 2.81 15.40 -9.06
C LEU A 16 2.29 14.93 -10.43
N SER A 17 1.33 15.66 -11.04
CA SER A 17 0.78 15.27 -12.35
C SER A 17 1.82 15.06 -13.45
N PRO A 18 2.90 15.88 -13.57
CA PRO A 18 3.96 15.59 -14.56
C PRO A 18 4.70 14.28 -14.25
N LEU A 19 4.96 14.00 -12.97
CA LEU A 19 5.60 12.76 -12.54
C LEU A 19 4.73 11.54 -12.84
N PHE A 20 3.40 11.63 -12.61
CA PHE A 20 2.46 10.58 -13.01
C PHE A 20 2.54 10.26 -14.49
N LEU A 21 2.60 11.30 -15.34
CA LEU A 21 2.71 11.13 -16.79
C LEU A 21 4.04 10.47 -17.18
N ILE A 22 5.15 10.91 -16.58
CA ILE A 22 6.48 10.33 -16.84
C ILE A 22 6.51 8.85 -16.46
N ILE A 23 6.03 8.48 -15.25
CA ILE A 23 5.99 7.09 -14.80
C ILE A 23 5.05 6.27 -15.70
N TYR A 24 3.91 6.82 -16.10
CA TYR A 24 2.97 6.15 -17.00
C TYR A 24 3.65 5.81 -18.35
N ILE A 25 4.29 6.78 -18.98
CA ILE A 25 5.00 6.59 -20.25
C ILE A 25 6.15 5.59 -20.08
N TYR A 26 6.92 5.72 -18.99
CA TYR A 26 8.04 4.84 -18.70
C TYR A 26 7.61 3.36 -18.64
N ILE A 27 6.59 3.05 -17.85
CA ILE A 27 6.08 1.67 -17.72
C ILE A 27 5.46 1.20 -19.04
N TYR A 28 4.77 2.09 -19.76
CA TYR A 28 4.18 1.75 -21.07
C TYR A 28 5.25 1.36 -22.10
N ILE A 29 6.40 2.03 -22.09
CA ILE A 29 7.54 1.69 -22.98
C ILE A 29 8.18 0.37 -22.56
N LEU A 30 8.33 0.12 -21.25
CA LEU A 30 8.99 -1.11 -20.76
C LEU A 30 8.16 -2.38 -20.98
N ASP A 31 6.85 -2.34 -20.76
CA ASP A 31 6.01 -3.55 -20.70
C ASP A 31 4.59 -3.33 -21.28
N GLY A 32 4.38 -2.28 -22.04
CA GLY A 32 3.16 -2.03 -22.82
C GLY A 32 1.93 -1.66 -21.98
N LYS A 33 0.75 -2.10 -22.43
CA LYS A 33 -0.56 -1.74 -21.86
C LYS A 33 -0.74 -2.19 -20.39
N ASN A 34 -1.79 -1.69 -19.74
CA ASN A 34 -2.13 -1.98 -18.34
C ASN A 34 -1.13 -1.38 -17.34
N VAL A 35 -0.72 -0.14 -17.55
CA VAL A 35 0.21 0.61 -16.70
C VAL A 35 -0.31 0.76 -15.26
N ILE A 36 -1.62 0.88 -15.06
CA ILE A 36 -2.26 0.96 -13.74
C ILE A 36 -3.00 -0.34 -13.46
N ILE A 37 -2.68 -0.98 -12.35
CA ILE A 37 -3.34 -2.19 -11.86
C ILE A 37 -4.28 -1.86 -10.70
N LYS A 38 -5.23 -2.78 -10.47
CA LYS A 38 -6.19 -2.74 -9.37
C LYS A 38 -6.01 -4.02 -8.56
N GLN A 39 -5.73 -3.87 -7.27
CA GLN A 39 -5.58 -5.00 -6.35
C GLN A 39 -6.69 -4.96 -5.32
N ASN A 40 -7.39 -6.09 -5.11
CA ASN A 40 -8.37 -6.18 -4.04
C ASN A 40 -7.66 -6.12 -2.68
N ARG A 41 -8.15 -5.22 -1.84
CA ARG A 41 -7.63 -5.01 -0.49
C ARG A 41 -8.78 -4.88 0.50
N VAL A 42 -8.48 -5.15 1.77
CA VAL A 42 -9.41 -4.98 2.86
C VAL A 42 -9.16 -3.63 3.53
N GLY A 43 -10.23 -2.86 3.68
CA GLY A 43 -10.22 -1.54 4.29
C GLY A 43 -11.10 -1.46 5.53
N LEU A 44 -11.66 -0.27 5.76
CA LEU A 44 -12.49 0.05 6.93
C LEU A 44 -13.62 -0.99 7.14
N HIS A 45 -13.70 -1.51 8.36
CA HIS A 45 -14.70 -2.51 8.80
C HIS A 45 -14.73 -3.78 7.93
N GLY A 46 -13.57 -4.18 7.38
CA GLY A 46 -13.48 -5.37 6.54
C GLY A 46 -14.02 -5.19 5.11
N LYS A 47 -14.36 -3.97 4.70
CA LYS A 47 -14.91 -3.68 3.38
C LYS A 47 -13.83 -3.81 2.32
N GLN A 48 -14.06 -4.61 1.30
CA GLN A 48 -13.12 -4.74 0.19
C GLN A 48 -13.18 -3.52 -0.73
N PHE A 49 -12.03 -3.10 -1.23
CA PHE A 49 -11.90 -2.05 -2.23
C PHE A 49 -10.78 -2.37 -3.23
N LYS A 50 -10.77 -1.66 -4.36
CA LYS A 50 -9.75 -1.81 -5.41
C LYS A 50 -8.66 -0.76 -5.23
N MET A 51 -7.54 -1.14 -4.66
CA MET A 51 -6.37 -0.29 -4.51
C MET A 51 -5.65 -0.10 -5.86
N TYR A 52 -5.37 1.14 -6.24
CA TYR A 52 -4.66 1.48 -7.46
C TYR A 52 -3.15 1.52 -7.25
N LYS A 53 -2.40 0.97 -8.21
CA LYS A 53 -0.93 1.07 -8.27
C LYS A 53 -0.44 1.18 -9.70
N PHE A 54 0.73 1.76 -9.89
CA PHE A 54 1.49 1.53 -11.11
C PHE A 54 1.97 0.10 -11.16
N ARG A 55 1.92 -0.50 -12.35
CA ARG A 55 2.33 -1.90 -12.56
C ARG A 55 3.85 -2.00 -12.60
N THR A 56 4.41 -2.68 -11.62
CA THR A 56 5.84 -2.99 -11.49
C THR A 56 6.11 -4.49 -11.52
N MET A 57 5.08 -5.31 -11.71
CA MET A 57 5.17 -6.75 -11.82
C MET A 57 4.54 -7.24 -13.12
N LYS A 58 5.05 -8.35 -13.64
CA LYS A 58 4.52 -9.04 -14.82
C LYS A 58 3.05 -9.41 -14.63
N ASN A 59 2.33 -9.56 -15.74
CA ASN A 59 0.94 -10.01 -15.71
C ASN A 59 0.83 -11.36 -15.00
N ASP A 60 -0.31 -11.59 -14.34
CA ASP A 60 -0.59 -12.81 -13.57
C ASP A 60 0.36 -13.10 -12.39
N SER A 61 1.21 -12.13 -11.99
CA SER A 61 2.14 -12.27 -10.86
C SER A 61 1.45 -12.66 -9.53
N HIS A 62 0.18 -12.29 -9.35
CA HIS A 62 -0.57 -12.67 -8.15
C HIS A 62 -0.88 -14.17 -8.13
N LYS A 63 -1.17 -14.78 -9.29
CA LYS A 63 -1.43 -16.23 -9.39
C LYS A 63 -0.18 -17.06 -9.08
N GLN A 64 1.00 -16.50 -9.34
CA GLN A 64 2.28 -17.14 -9.06
C GLN A 64 2.70 -17.01 -7.58
N ARG A 65 1.89 -16.37 -6.73
CA ARG A 65 2.21 -16.20 -5.29
C ARG A 65 2.33 -17.54 -4.58
N ASP A 66 1.43 -18.48 -4.90
CA ASP A 66 1.41 -19.79 -4.26
C ASP A 66 2.62 -20.64 -4.63
N ASP A 67 3.08 -20.56 -5.87
CA ASP A 67 4.28 -21.28 -6.37
C ASP A 67 5.58 -20.74 -5.75
N LEU A 68 5.53 -19.51 -5.22
CA LEU A 68 6.69 -18.83 -4.64
C LEU A 68 6.65 -18.74 -3.11
N LYS A 69 5.74 -19.46 -2.45
CA LYS A 69 5.59 -19.43 -0.99
C LYS A 69 6.86 -19.87 -0.25
N GLU A 70 7.63 -20.81 -0.82
CA GLU A 70 8.89 -21.28 -0.24
C GLU A 70 9.99 -20.22 -0.24
N LEU A 71 9.86 -19.19 -1.10
CA LEU A 71 10.78 -18.04 -1.17
C LEU A 71 10.34 -16.88 -0.28
N ASN A 72 9.25 -17.03 0.49
CA ASN A 72 8.78 -15.97 1.37
C ASN A 72 9.76 -15.73 2.51
N GLU A 73 10.25 -14.50 2.65
CA GLU A 73 11.20 -14.06 3.68
C GLU A 73 10.51 -13.46 4.91
N HIS A 74 9.18 -13.42 4.92
CA HIS A 74 8.36 -12.88 6.00
C HIS A 74 7.53 -13.97 6.67
N ASP A 75 6.80 -13.60 7.73
CA ASP A 75 5.90 -14.51 8.41
C ASP A 75 4.66 -14.89 7.54
N GLU A 76 3.80 -15.77 8.07
CA GLU A 76 2.66 -16.32 7.30
C GLU A 76 1.66 -15.25 6.84
N VAL A 77 1.57 -14.12 7.54
CA VAL A 77 0.60 -13.05 7.24
C VAL A 77 1.11 -12.11 6.15
N ILE A 78 2.43 -11.96 6.01
CA ILE A 78 3.04 -11.04 5.05
C ILE A 78 3.82 -11.84 4.02
N PHE A 79 3.56 -11.57 2.74
CA PHE A 79 4.30 -12.17 1.64
C PHE A 79 5.22 -11.14 1.00
N LYS A 80 6.54 -11.36 1.10
CA LYS A 80 7.57 -10.54 0.46
C LYS A 80 8.79 -11.39 0.10
N ILE A 81 9.34 -11.14 -1.08
CA ILE A 81 10.58 -11.72 -1.59
C ILE A 81 11.49 -10.54 -1.97
N GLU A 82 12.74 -10.50 -1.50
CA GLU A 82 13.67 -9.40 -1.75
C GLU A 82 14.00 -9.27 -3.25
N ASN A 83 14.38 -10.38 -3.88
CA ASN A 83 14.67 -10.44 -5.32
C ASN A 83 13.53 -11.14 -6.08
N ASP A 84 12.34 -10.57 -6.03
CA ASP A 84 11.13 -11.16 -6.60
C ASP A 84 11.23 -11.26 -8.14
N PRO A 85 11.25 -12.48 -8.72
CA PRO A 85 11.43 -12.70 -10.17
C PRO A 85 10.27 -12.17 -11.02
N ARG A 86 9.16 -11.83 -10.38
CA ARG A 86 7.96 -11.27 -11.04
C ARG A 86 8.10 -9.77 -11.33
N ILE A 87 9.09 -9.09 -10.75
CA ILE A 87 9.29 -7.65 -10.97
C ILE A 87 9.74 -7.41 -12.41
N ILE A 88 9.12 -6.44 -13.06
CA ILE A 88 9.53 -5.99 -14.42
C ILE A 88 10.92 -5.34 -14.31
N PRO A 89 11.91 -5.80 -15.09
CA PRO A 89 13.24 -5.19 -15.10
C PRO A 89 13.14 -3.67 -15.32
N GLY A 90 13.93 -2.92 -14.56
CA GLY A 90 13.91 -1.44 -14.60
C GLY A 90 12.89 -0.78 -13.68
N THR A 91 11.93 -1.51 -13.07
CA THR A 91 10.91 -0.89 -12.20
C THR A 91 11.22 -1.00 -10.70
N HIS A 92 12.33 -1.59 -10.29
CA HIS A 92 12.72 -1.73 -8.88
C HIS A 92 12.76 -0.41 -8.14
N PHE A 93 13.29 0.67 -8.78
CA PHE A 93 13.36 1.99 -8.14
C PHE A 93 11.97 2.56 -7.82
N LEU A 94 10.95 2.30 -8.66
CA LEU A 94 9.59 2.73 -8.38
C LEU A 94 9.08 2.13 -7.07
N ARG A 95 9.40 0.88 -6.80
CA ARG A 95 9.05 0.18 -5.55
C ARG A 95 9.86 0.68 -4.36
N ASN A 96 11.17 0.88 -4.55
CA ASN A 96 12.07 1.35 -3.48
C ASN A 96 11.66 2.73 -2.97
N TYR A 97 11.26 3.62 -3.87
CA TYR A 97 10.79 4.97 -3.54
C TYR A 97 9.27 5.08 -3.37
N SER A 98 8.52 3.95 -3.40
CA SER A 98 7.05 3.91 -3.33
C SER A 98 6.33 4.75 -4.41
N LEU A 99 6.99 5.05 -5.51
CA LEU A 99 6.38 5.78 -6.63
C LEU A 99 5.28 4.96 -7.32
N ASP A 100 5.34 3.63 -7.22
CA ASP A 100 4.30 2.74 -7.69
C ASP A 100 2.98 2.90 -6.91
N GLU A 101 3.02 3.50 -5.72
CA GLU A 101 1.85 3.70 -4.86
C GLU A 101 1.12 5.04 -5.08
N LEU A 102 1.70 5.96 -5.88
CA LEU A 102 1.07 7.25 -6.17
C LEU A 102 -0.39 7.18 -6.65
N PRO A 103 -0.81 6.19 -7.48
CA PRO A 103 -2.22 6.08 -7.87
C PRO A 103 -3.20 5.85 -6.71
N GLN A 104 -2.73 5.49 -5.50
CA GLN A 104 -3.57 5.39 -4.31
C GLN A 104 -4.19 6.74 -3.90
N PHE A 105 -3.65 7.87 -4.35
CA PHE A 105 -4.29 9.17 -4.18
C PHE A 105 -5.74 9.19 -4.69
N PHE A 106 -6.05 8.45 -5.76
CA PHE A 106 -7.42 8.27 -6.23
C PHE A 106 -8.30 7.48 -5.24
N ASN A 107 -7.72 6.52 -4.49
CA ASN A 107 -8.45 5.82 -3.43
C ASN A 107 -8.75 6.77 -2.25
N VAL A 108 -7.81 7.67 -1.93
CA VAL A 108 -8.05 8.70 -0.90
C VAL A 108 -9.18 9.63 -1.35
N LEU A 109 -9.20 10.13 -2.59
CA LEU A 109 -10.30 10.97 -3.09
C LEU A 109 -11.65 10.27 -3.02
N LYS A 110 -11.70 8.96 -3.29
CA LYS A 110 -12.92 8.14 -3.19
C LYS A 110 -13.37 7.86 -1.74
N GLY A 111 -12.51 8.10 -0.74
CA GLY A 111 -12.80 7.79 0.66
C GLY A 111 -12.58 6.32 1.03
N GLU A 112 -11.91 5.56 0.18
CA GLU A 112 -11.53 4.17 0.42
C GLU A 112 -10.25 4.07 1.27
N MET A 113 -9.42 5.14 1.25
CA MET A 113 -8.17 5.29 1.99
C MET A 113 -8.05 6.70 2.60
N SER A 114 -7.09 6.84 3.49
CA SER A 114 -6.54 8.08 4.01
C SER A 114 -5.08 8.23 3.57
N ILE A 115 -4.48 9.40 3.70
CA ILE A 115 -3.03 9.57 3.52
C ILE A 115 -2.30 8.78 4.60
N VAL A 116 -2.71 8.94 5.87
CA VAL A 116 -2.10 8.28 7.03
C VAL A 116 -3.03 7.24 7.64
N GLY A 117 -2.54 6.03 7.83
CA GLY A 117 -3.28 4.93 8.45
C GLY A 117 -2.57 3.58 8.30
N PRO A 118 -3.13 2.50 8.84
CA PRO A 118 -2.65 1.14 8.64
C PRO A 118 -2.55 0.75 7.17
N ARG A 119 -1.49 0.02 6.79
CA ARG A 119 -1.33 -0.46 5.41
C ARG A 119 -2.41 -1.48 5.05
N PRO A 120 -3.15 -1.33 3.92
CA PRO A 120 -4.18 -2.30 3.53
C PRO A 120 -3.55 -3.62 3.09
N LEU A 121 -4.06 -4.74 3.59
CA LEU A 121 -3.62 -6.10 3.26
C LEU A 121 -4.55 -6.79 2.28
N PHE A 122 -4.11 -7.91 1.71
CA PHE A 122 -4.95 -8.76 0.89
C PHE A 122 -6.03 -9.46 1.72
N ASP A 123 -7.11 -9.92 1.08
CA ASP A 123 -8.17 -10.65 1.74
C ASP A 123 -7.66 -11.98 2.34
N GLU A 124 -6.76 -12.64 1.63
CA GLU A 124 -6.13 -13.87 2.08
C GLU A 124 -5.34 -13.66 3.38
N ASP A 125 -4.59 -12.56 3.46
CA ASP A 125 -3.79 -12.22 4.65
C ASP A 125 -4.71 -11.87 5.84
N THR A 126 -5.84 -11.18 5.58
CA THR A 126 -6.78 -10.79 6.64
C THR A 126 -7.56 -11.98 7.22
N LYS A 127 -7.73 -13.07 6.47
CA LYS A 127 -8.34 -14.31 6.97
C LYS A 127 -7.49 -14.99 8.06
N LEU A 128 -6.20 -14.68 8.10
CA LEU A 128 -5.29 -15.17 9.14
C LEU A 128 -5.37 -14.33 10.43
N PHE A 129 -6.16 -13.25 10.45
CA PHE A 129 -6.29 -12.38 11.61
C PHE A 129 -7.05 -13.06 12.74
N ASN A 130 -6.47 -13.00 13.94
CA ASN A 130 -7.22 -13.24 15.17
C ASN A 130 -8.04 -11.99 15.55
N GLN A 131 -8.90 -12.13 16.55
CA GLN A 131 -9.75 -11.03 17.03
C GLN A 131 -8.98 -9.75 17.41
N LYS A 132 -7.77 -9.91 17.93
CA LYS A 132 -6.88 -8.79 18.27
C LYS A 132 -6.50 -8.01 17.01
N TYR A 133 -6.10 -8.68 15.94
CA TYR A 133 -5.65 -8.04 14.70
C TYR A 133 -6.78 -7.35 13.92
N MET A 134 -8.03 -7.74 14.11
CA MET A 134 -9.18 -7.08 13.49
C MET A 134 -9.34 -5.61 13.90
N ARG A 135 -8.79 -5.17 15.04
CA ARG A 135 -8.85 -3.77 15.49
C ARG A 135 -8.24 -2.78 14.48
N ARG A 136 -7.26 -3.21 13.70
CA ARG A 136 -6.64 -2.36 12.66
C ARG A 136 -7.61 -1.96 11.54
N LEU A 137 -8.71 -2.68 11.39
CA LEU A 137 -9.77 -2.40 10.41
C LEU A 137 -10.81 -1.37 10.91
N ASN A 138 -10.65 -0.83 12.11
CA ASN A 138 -11.56 0.19 12.67
C ASN A 138 -11.29 1.61 12.14
N VAL A 139 -10.26 1.78 11.33
CA VAL A 139 -9.90 3.05 10.69
C VAL A 139 -9.66 2.85 9.20
N LEU A 140 -9.70 3.94 8.43
CA LEU A 140 -9.32 3.88 7.01
C LEU A 140 -7.85 3.47 6.88
N PRO A 141 -7.53 2.58 5.92
CA PRO A 141 -6.15 2.26 5.60
C PRO A 141 -5.43 3.49 5.01
N GLY A 142 -4.12 3.57 5.22
CA GLY A 142 -3.28 4.68 4.77
C GLY A 142 -2.36 4.34 3.60
N ILE A 143 -1.93 5.39 2.88
CA ILE A 143 -0.80 5.32 1.95
C ILE A 143 0.49 5.20 2.76
N THR A 144 0.63 5.99 3.81
CA THR A 144 1.72 5.95 4.79
C THR A 144 1.19 5.74 6.20
N GLY A 145 2.07 5.53 7.18
CA GLY A 145 1.70 5.32 8.58
C GLY A 145 2.93 5.16 9.48
N LEU A 146 2.72 4.94 10.78
CA LEU A 146 3.79 4.79 11.75
C LEU A 146 4.77 3.67 11.40
N LEU A 147 4.29 2.55 10.91
CA LEU A 147 5.15 1.45 10.46
C LEU A 147 6.11 1.89 9.36
N GLN A 148 5.60 2.58 8.34
CA GLN A 148 6.37 2.95 7.16
C GLN A 148 7.51 3.92 7.48
N ILE A 149 7.33 4.79 8.47
CA ILE A 149 8.37 5.75 8.90
C ILE A 149 9.36 5.20 9.90
N ASN A 150 9.01 4.12 10.65
CA ASN A 150 9.87 3.54 11.67
C ASN A 150 10.54 2.24 11.22
N GLU A 151 9.77 1.24 10.77
CA GLU A 151 10.26 -0.11 10.48
C GLU A 151 9.64 -0.71 9.20
N ARG A 152 9.70 0.02 8.09
CA ARG A 152 9.08 -0.36 6.80
C ARG A 152 9.43 -1.78 6.32
N ASN A 153 10.62 -2.28 6.66
CA ASN A 153 11.15 -3.55 6.16
C ASN A 153 11.07 -4.70 7.16
N THR A 154 10.42 -4.49 8.32
CA THR A 154 10.28 -5.60 9.28
C THR A 154 9.52 -6.78 8.69
N SER A 155 9.99 -8.00 8.99
CA SER A 155 9.37 -9.27 8.58
C SER A 155 8.26 -9.72 9.52
N GLU A 156 8.15 -9.15 10.73
CA GLU A 156 7.23 -9.57 11.77
C GLU A 156 5.90 -8.82 11.71
N PHE A 157 4.81 -9.54 11.50
CA PHE A 157 3.46 -8.95 11.51
C PHE A 157 3.05 -8.42 12.90
N SER A 158 3.59 -8.98 13.97
CA SER A 158 3.39 -8.47 15.33
C SER A 158 3.84 -7.02 15.48
N THR A 159 4.96 -6.66 14.84
CA THR A 159 5.50 -5.29 14.78
C THR A 159 4.59 -4.37 13.96
N TRP A 160 4.07 -4.85 12.83
CA TRP A 160 3.07 -4.10 12.04
C TRP A 160 1.86 -3.78 12.89
N TYR A 161 1.32 -4.78 13.57
CA TYR A 161 0.16 -4.61 14.42
C TYR A 161 0.40 -3.61 15.56
N LYS A 162 1.59 -3.66 16.19
CA LYS A 162 1.98 -2.72 17.25
C LYS A 162 1.87 -1.27 16.78
N TYR A 163 2.49 -0.93 15.66
CA TYR A 163 2.45 0.43 15.10
C TYR A 163 1.05 0.83 14.63
N ASP A 164 0.27 -0.09 14.06
CA ASP A 164 -1.10 0.19 13.66
C ASP A 164 -1.98 0.52 14.86
N ILE A 165 -1.86 -0.22 15.96
CA ILE A 165 -2.63 0.04 17.18
C ILE A 165 -2.14 1.32 17.88
N GLU A 166 -0.84 1.54 17.96
CA GLU A 166 -0.27 2.77 18.49
C GLU A 166 -0.84 4.00 17.75
N TYR A 167 -0.91 3.95 16.43
CA TYR A 167 -1.52 5.00 15.63
C TYR A 167 -3.01 5.18 15.94
N ILE A 168 -3.77 4.09 16.02
CA ILE A 168 -5.22 4.14 16.28
C ILE A 168 -5.54 4.73 17.65
N GLU A 169 -4.79 4.34 18.69
CA GLU A 169 -5.02 4.75 20.06
C GLU A 169 -4.55 6.18 20.35
N ASN A 170 -3.51 6.64 19.65
CA ASN A 170 -2.92 7.97 19.85
C ASN A 170 -3.20 8.94 18.69
N TRP A 171 -4.18 8.62 17.83
CA TRP A 171 -4.45 9.43 16.67
C TRP A 171 -4.72 10.90 17.03
N SER A 172 -4.07 11.79 16.31
CA SER A 172 -4.31 13.23 16.32
C SER A 172 -3.93 13.81 14.96
N LEU A 173 -4.45 15.00 14.64
CA LEU A 173 -4.00 15.71 13.43
C LEU A 173 -2.49 16.02 13.48
N TYR A 174 -1.96 16.31 14.67
CA TYR A 174 -0.52 16.53 14.86
C TYR A 174 0.29 15.28 14.52
N LEU A 175 -0.19 14.09 14.93
CA LEU A 175 0.46 12.83 14.58
C LEU A 175 0.43 12.59 13.06
N ASP A 176 -0.69 12.86 12.40
CA ASP A 176 -0.77 12.76 10.92
C ASP A 176 0.26 13.68 10.26
N PHE A 177 0.40 14.94 10.69
CA PHE A 177 1.43 15.86 10.16
C PHE A 177 2.86 15.39 10.40
N LYS A 178 3.12 14.73 11.53
CA LYS A 178 4.44 14.19 11.86
C LYS A 178 4.81 12.98 10.98
N ILE A 179 3.81 12.24 10.51
CA ILE A 179 3.98 11.05 9.66
C ILE A 179 4.13 11.42 8.18
N ILE A 180 3.49 12.52 7.73
CA ILE A 180 3.59 13.03 6.36
C ILE A 180 4.95 13.70 6.12
#